data_586234b0cb196f03d7e3057754932672
#
_entry.id   586234b0cb196f03d7e3057754932672
#
_cell.length_a   1.000
_cell.length_b   1.000
_cell.length_c   1.000
_cell.angle_alpha   90.00
_cell.angle_beta   90.00
_cell.angle_gamma   90.00
#
_symmetry.space_group_name_H-M   'P 1'
#
loop_
_entity.id
_entity.type
_entity.pdbx_description
1 polymer ?
#
loop_
_entity_poly.entity_id
_entity_poly.type
_entity_poly.pdbx_seq_one_letter_code
_entity_poly.pdbx_strand_id
1 'polypeptide(L)'
;MTDLRNFITQVGLQDANSLLQSGNLIFTSKVRTGAELERFLESEAAERLSLEVDFYVRTPEEWKTLIRQNPFRKEAERDPGHLIVLFLKSAPDAEHVSALEADIKGKGPEIVKAKGKQAYIFYPNGQGRSKLTTAMIEKRLGRGTARNWNTVMKLGIIAKTGSAKLTPAAPRRRI
;
A
#
# COMPACT_ATOMS: atom_id res chain seq x y z
N MET A 1 -16.55 -1.07 6.07
CA MET A 1 -15.45 -2.09 6.10
C MET A 1 -15.97 -3.51 6.00
N THR A 2 -17.08 -3.85 6.64
CA THR A 2 -17.77 -5.15 6.45
C THR A 2 -18.09 -5.37 4.97
N ASP A 3 -18.59 -4.36 4.27
CA ASP A 3 -18.99 -4.43 2.86
C ASP A 3 -17.81 -4.76 1.93
N LEU A 4 -16.62 -4.18 2.19
CA LEU A 4 -15.43 -4.44 1.38
C LEU A 4 -14.89 -5.86 1.59
N ARG A 5 -14.95 -6.42 2.80
CA ARG A 5 -14.61 -7.83 3.04
C ARG A 5 -15.61 -8.77 2.38
N ASN A 6 -16.92 -8.46 2.51
CA ASN A 6 -17.97 -9.22 1.85
C ASN A 6 -17.77 -9.21 0.33
N PHE A 7 -17.48 -8.06 -0.26
CA PHE A 7 -17.16 -7.93 -1.67
C PHE A 7 -15.99 -8.85 -2.08
N ILE A 8 -14.86 -8.83 -1.36
CA ILE A 8 -13.71 -9.69 -1.66
C ILE A 8 -14.09 -11.18 -1.62
N THR A 9 -14.92 -11.59 -0.67
CA THR A 9 -15.42 -12.98 -0.58
C THR A 9 -16.37 -13.31 -1.74
N GLN A 10 -17.27 -12.39 -2.10
CA GLN A 10 -18.23 -12.56 -3.20
C GLN A 10 -17.57 -12.69 -4.58
N VAL A 11 -16.41 -12.04 -4.78
CA VAL A 11 -15.63 -12.18 -6.02
C VAL A 11 -14.70 -13.40 -6.01
N GLY A 12 -14.86 -14.32 -5.03
CA GLY A 12 -14.17 -15.60 -4.97
C GLY A 12 -12.78 -15.59 -4.38
N LEU A 13 -12.37 -14.49 -3.70
CA LEU A 13 -11.12 -14.41 -2.98
C LEU A 13 -11.30 -14.90 -1.54
N GLN A 14 -10.25 -15.53 -0.98
CA GLN A 14 -10.30 -16.23 0.29
C GLN A 14 -9.59 -15.46 1.40
N ASP A 15 -9.90 -15.80 2.66
CA ASP A 15 -9.20 -15.31 3.87
C ASP A 15 -9.16 -13.78 4.00
N ALA A 16 -10.24 -13.11 3.55
CA ALA A 16 -10.31 -11.65 3.54
C ALA A 16 -10.27 -11.07 4.97
N ASN A 17 -9.19 -10.38 5.30
CA ASN A 17 -8.99 -9.64 6.54
C ASN A 17 -8.76 -8.15 6.26
N SER A 18 -9.33 -7.29 7.09
CA SER A 18 -9.10 -5.84 7.02
C SER A 18 -8.18 -5.38 8.15
N LEU A 19 -7.24 -4.50 7.82
CA LEU A 19 -6.42 -3.82 8.81
C LEU A 19 -6.80 -2.35 8.84
N LEU A 20 -7.22 -1.87 10.01
CA LEU A 20 -7.68 -0.50 10.24
C LEU A 20 -8.93 -0.17 9.39
N GLN A 21 -9.54 0.99 9.62
CA GLN A 21 -10.69 1.46 8.84
C GLN A 21 -10.31 2.14 7.51
N SER A 22 -9.05 2.01 7.08
CA SER A 22 -8.44 2.76 5.98
C SER A 22 -8.36 2.02 4.63
N GLY A 23 -9.23 1.02 4.41
CA GLY A 23 -9.29 0.33 3.11
C GLY A 23 -8.10 -0.61 2.84
N ASN A 24 -7.40 -1.09 3.88
CA ASN A 24 -6.37 -2.10 3.71
C ASN A 24 -6.98 -3.50 3.85
N LEU A 25 -6.78 -4.34 2.84
CA LEU A 25 -7.25 -5.71 2.82
C LEU A 25 -6.09 -6.68 2.60
N ILE A 26 -6.16 -7.80 3.30
CA ILE A 26 -5.28 -8.95 3.06
C ILE A 26 -6.19 -10.12 2.72
N PHE A 27 -5.88 -10.79 1.63
CA PHE A 27 -6.67 -11.93 1.14
C PHE A 27 -5.80 -12.88 0.32
N THR A 28 -6.31 -14.07 0.05
CA THR A 28 -5.66 -15.07 -0.79
C THR A 28 -6.28 -15.09 -2.18
N SER A 29 -5.45 -14.97 -3.22
CA SER A 29 -5.82 -15.17 -4.62
C SER A 29 -5.01 -16.33 -5.20
N LYS A 30 -5.71 -17.31 -5.82
CA LYS A 30 -5.08 -18.50 -6.40
C LYS A 30 -4.85 -18.39 -7.90
N VAL A 31 -5.57 -17.49 -8.57
CA VAL A 31 -5.65 -17.45 -10.04
C VAL A 31 -5.01 -16.19 -10.62
N ARG A 32 -5.27 -15.03 -9.99
CA ARG A 32 -4.84 -13.72 -10.50
C ARG A 32 -3.87 -13.05 -9.55
N THR A 33 -2.92 -12.29 -10.12
CA THR A 33 -1.97 -11.48 -9.34
C THR A 33 -1.71 -10.13 -10.03
N GLY A 34 -1.13 -9.19 -9.28
CA GLY A 34 -0.67 -7.91 -9.81
C GLY A 34 -1.75 -7.14 -10.57
N ALA A 35 -1.40 -6.58 -11.72
CA ALA A 35 -2.28 -5.73 -12.53
C ALA A 35 -3.54 -6.44 -13.06
N GLU A 36 -3.49 -7.74 -13.29
CA GLU A 36 -4.67 -8.52 -13.68
C GLU A 36 -5.70 -8.58 -12.56
N LEU A 37 -5.23 -8.83 -11.33
CA LEU A 37 -6.09 -8.84 -10.14
C LEU A 37 -6.64 -7.45 -9.83
N GLU A 38 -5.84 -6.40 -10.00
CA GLU A 38 -6.29 -5.02 -9.85
C GLU A 38 -7.46 -4.70 -10.80
N ARG A 39 -7.29 -4.96 -12.10
CA ARG A 39 -8.35 -4.75 -13.10
C ARG A 39 -9.61 -5.56 -12.82
N PHE A 40 -9.44 -6.82 -12.42
CA PHE A 40 -10.57 -7.67 -12.05
C PHE A 40 -11.35 -7.07 -10.87
N LEU A 41 -10.69 -6.65 -9.81
CA LEU A 41 -11.33 -6.04 -8.64
C LEU A 41 -12.01 -4.71 -8.97
N GLU A 42 -11.42 -3.91 -9.85
CA GLU A 42 -11.97 -2.64 -10.34
C GLU A 42 -13.26 -2.85 -11.14
N SER A 43 -13.26 -3.83 -12.06
CA SER A 43 -14.47 -4.21 -12.82
C SER A 43 -15.59 -4.72 -11.92
N GLU A 44 -15.29 -5.65 -11.02
CA GLU A 44 -16.27 -6.20 -10.09
C GLU A 44 -16.81 -5.14 -9.11
N ALA A 45 -16.00 -4.18 -8.69
CA ALA A 45 -16.43 -3.07 -7.84
C ALA A 45 -17.37 -2.11 -8.58
N ALA A 46 -17.08 -1.80 -9.83
CA ALA A 46 -17.95 -0.99 -10.68
C ALA A 46 -19.30 -1.68 -10.91
N GLU A 47 -19.28 -2.97 -11.25
CA GLU A 47 -20.49 -3.73 -11.57
C GLU A 47 -21.39 -4.00 -10.35
N ARG A 48 -20.80 -4.41 -9.22
CA ARG A 48 -21.56 -4.87 -8.04
C ARG A 48 -21.87 -3.78 -7.03
N LEU A 49 -20.98 -2.79 -6.93
CA LEU A 49 -21.07 -1.75 -5.92
C LEU A 49 -21.32 -0.36 -6.51
N SER A 50 -21.32 -0.21 -7.84
CA SER A 50 -21.34 1.08 -8.55
C SER A 50 -20.24 2.03 -8.07
N LEU A 51 -19.07 1.47 -7.76
CA LEU A 51 -17.91 2.20 -7.24
C LEU A 51 -16.77 2.20 -8.26
N GLU A 52 -16.39 3.37 -8.74
CA GLU A 52 -15.18 3.59 -9.54
C GLU A 52 -13.99 3.87 -8.60
N VAL A 53 -13.22 2.84 -8.28
CA VAL A 53 -12.08 2.91 -7.36
C VAL A 53 -10.88 2.19 -7.93
N ASP A 54 -9.67 2.68 -7.61
CA ASP A 54 -8.43 2.01 -7.95
C ASP A 54 -8.03 1.01 -6.85
N PHE A 55 -7.64 -0.19 -7.25
CA PHE A 55 -7.00 -1.17 -6.37
C PHE A 55 -5.49 -1.20 -6.60
N TYR A 56 -4.72 -1.29 -5.54
CA TYR A 56 -3.24 -1.37 -5.56
C TYR A 56 -2.82 -2.65 -4.85
N VAL A 57 -2.68 -3.73 -5.63
CA VAL A 57 -2.36 -5.06 -5.11
C VAL A 57 -0.85 -5.25 -5.06
N ARG A 58 -0.39 -5.85 -3.97
CA ARG A 58 1.02 -6.26 -3.79
C ARG A 58 1.06 -7.67 -3.20
N THR A 59 1.91 -8.50 -3.77
CA THR A 59 2.20 -9.81 -3.22
C THR A 59 3.05 -9.70 -1.95
N PRO A 60 3.10 -10.75 -1.09
CA PRO A 60 3.97 -10.76 0.08
C PRO A 60 5.45 -10.52 -0.27
N GLU A 61 5.92 -11.01 -1.42
CA GLU A 61 7.31 -10.82 -1.86
C GLU A 61 7.58 -9.39 -2.34
N GLU A 62 6.64 -8.78 -3.06
CA GLU A 62 6.71 -7.36 -3.41
C GLU A 62 6.71 -6.50 -2.14
N TRP A 63 5.87 -6.86 -1.14
CA TRP A 63 5.80 -6.15 0.14
C TRP A 63 7.11 -6.24 0.92
N LYS A 64 7.70 -7.43 1.00
CA LYS A 64 9.02 -7.65 1.62
C LYS A 64 10.12 -6.86 0.91
N THR A 65 10.04 -6.80 -0.41
CA THR A 65 11.00 -6.06 -1.24
C THR A 65 10.90 -4.56 -1.00
N LEU A 66 9.69 -3.99 -0.96
CA LEU A 66 9.53 -2.56 -0.69
C LEU A 66 10.04 -2.17 0.71
N ILE A 67 9.83 -3.01 1.73
CA ILE A 67 10.37 -2.76 3.06
C ILE A 67 11.91 -2.76 3.03
N ARG A 68 12.52 -3.74 2.37
CA ARG A 68 13.98 -3.86 2.24
C ARG A 68 14.60 -2.70 1.45
N GLN A 69 13.91 -2.20 0.43
CA GLN A 69 14.38 -1.14 -0.46
C GLN A 69 14.10 0.26 0.04
N ASN A 70 13.52 0.43 1.23
CA ASN A 70 13.28 1.74 1.82
C ASN A 70 14.58 2.56 1.88
N PRO A 71 14.65 3.72 1.17
CA PRO A 71 15.83 4.57 1.16
C PRO A 71 15.98 5.43 2.44
N PHE A 72 14.91 5.50 3.25
CA PHE A 72 14.82 6.33 4.46
C PHE A 72 14.86 5.48 5.73
N ARG A 73 15.87 4.63 5.90
CA ARG A 73 15.98 3.70 7.03
C ARG A 73 16.04 4.40 8.38
N LYS A 74 16.85 5.46 8.48
CA LYS A 74 17.01 6.25 9.71
C LYS A 74 15.71 6.99 10.08
N GLU A 75 15.06 7.57 9.10
CA GLU A 75 13.78 8.25 9.26
C GLU A 75 12.67 7.26 9.65
N ALA A 76 12.67 6.08 9.04
CA ALA A 76 11.74 4.98 9.35
C ALA A 76 11.85 4.51 10.81
N GLU A 77 13.05 4.54 11.40
CA GLU A 77 13.29 4.18 12.80
C GLU A 77 12.89 5.32 13.75
N ARG A 78 13.30 6.56 13.41
CA ARG A 78 13.11 7.71 14.28
C ARG A 78 11.72 8.32 14.22
N ASP A 79 11.13 8.36 13.01
CA ASP A 79 9.87 9.08 12.74
C ASP A 79 9.02 8.40 11.67
N PRO A 80 8.57 7.16 11.93
CA PRO A 80 7.82 6.34 10.96
C PRO A 80 6.45 6.93 10.58
N GLY A 81 5.91 7.83 11.39
CA GLY A 81 4.63 8.50 11.13
C GLY A 81 4.71 9.50 9.98
N HIS A 82 5.86 10.13 9.79
CA HIS A 82 6.13 11.13 8.76
C HIS A 82 6.77 10.55 7.48
N LEU A 83 7.06 9.25 7.47
CA LEU A 83 7.47 8.54 6.26
C LEU A 83 6.25 7.90 5.60
N ILE A 84 5.94 8.36 4.38
CA ILE A 84 4.80 7.92 3.59
C ILE A 84 5.30 7.08 2.42
N VAL A 85 4.65 5.94 2.17
CA VAL A 85 4.81 5.15 0.95
C VAL A 85 3.58 5.35 0.08
N LEU A 86 3.80 5.87 -1.11
CA LEU A 86 2.80 6.00 -2.16
C LEU A 86 2.89 4.78 -3.07
N PHE A 87 1.83 4.02 -3.17
CA PHE A 87 1.70 2.86 -4.06
C PHE A 87 1.12 3.32 -5.40
N LEU A 88 1.78 2.94 -6.49
CA LEU A 88 1.43 3.32 -7.86
C LEU A 88 1.06 2.07 -8.68
N LYS A 89 0.33 2.25 -9.78
CA LYS A 89 0.00 1.18 -10.75
C LYS A 89 1.23 0.69 -11.50
N SER A 90 2.12 1.61 -11.86
CA SER A 90 3.38 1.36 -12.56
C SER A 90 4.54 2.05 -11.88
N ALA A 91 5.76 1.66 -12.22
CA ALA A 91 6.94 2.39 -11.80
C ALA A 91 6.96 3.78 -12.48
N PRO A 92 7.15 4.86 -11.72
CA PRO A 92 7.27 6.17 -12.32
C PRO A 92 8.60 6.33 -13.06
N ASP A 93 8.60 7.09 -14.14
CA ASP A 93 9.81 7.42 -14.86
C ASP A 93 10.75 8.29 -14.02
N ALA A 94 12.06 8.06 -14.16
CA ALA A 94 13.07 8.80 -13.40
C ALA A 94 13.01 10.31 -13.64
N GLU A 95 12.65 10.74 -14.85
CA GLU A 95 12.45 12.14 -15.21
C GLU A 95 11.31 12.77 -14.41
N HIS A 96 10.16 12.09 -14.28
CA HIS A 96 9.03 12.55 -13.51
C HIS A 96 9.35 12.66 -12.01
N VAL A 97 10.13 11.71 -11.48
CA VAL A 97 10.60 11.78 -10.09
C VAL A 97 11.51 12.98 -9.89
N SER A 98 12.47 13.18 -10.79
CA SER A 98 13.41 14.33 -10.74
C SER A 98 12.67 15.66 -10.88
N ALA A 99 11.63 15.72 -11.74
CA ALA A 99 10.80 16.91 -11.88
C ALA A 99 10.01 17.21 -10.60
N LEU A 100 9.51 16.18 -9.89
CA LEU A 100 8.86 16.37 -8.59
C LEU A 100 9.85 16.87 -7.54
N GLU A 101 11.06 16.30 -7.49
CA GLU A 101 12.12 16.79 -6.59
C GLU A 101 12.47 18.26 -6.88
N ALA A 102 12.51 18.67 -8.16
CA ALA A 102 12.73 20.06 -8.56
C ALA A 102 11.56 20.98 -8.14
N ASP A 103 10.31 20.53 -8.29
CA ASP A 103 9.12 21.30 -7.92
C ASP A 103 9.05 21.62 -6.42
N ILE A 104 9.63 20.77 -5.56
CA ILE A 104 9.66 20.98 -4.09
C ILE A 104 10.93 21.67 -3.60
N LYS A 105 11.99 21.68 -4.41
CA LYS A 105 13.26 22.31 -4.06
C LYS A 105 13.09 23.79 -3.70
N GLY A 106 13.51 24.16 -2.49
CA GLY A 106 13.38 25.53 -1.98
C GLY A 106 11.98 25.92 -1.47
N LYS A 107 11.00 25.01 -1.54
CA LYS A 107 9.63 25.22 -1.03
C LYS A 107 9.37 24.54 0.31
N GLY A 108 10.07 23.44 0.56
CA GLY A 108 9.93 22.67 1.78
C GLY A 108 11.08 21.67 1.99
N PRO A 109 11.13 21.02 3.15
CA PRO A 109 12.17 20.07 3.52
C PRO A 109 11.84 18.63 3.10
N GLU A 110 10.77 18.42 2.34
CA GLU A 110 10.31 17.10 1.92
C GLU A 110 11.32 16.45 0.98
N ILE A 111 11.47 15.13 1.11
CA ILE A 111 12.36 14.35 0.26
C ILE A 111 11.55 13.22 -0.38
N VAL A 112 11.66 13.07 -1.70
CA VAL A 112 11.00 12.04 -2.47
C VAL A 112 12.03 11.09 -3.07
N LYS A 113 11.77 9.79 -3.03
CA LYS A 113 12.54 8.75 -3.73
C LYS A 113 11.59 7.71 -4.27
N ALA A 114 11.84 7.19 -5.46
CA ALA A 114 11.05 6.11 -6.03
C ALA A 114 11.87 4.82 -6.20
N LYS A 115 11.23 3.67 -5.99
CA LYS A 115 11.79 2.34 -6.21
C LYS A 115 10.67 1.39 -6.65
N GLY A 116 10.76 0.84 -7.88
CA GLY A 116 9.69 0.02 -8.43
C GLY A 116 8.36 0.79 -8.52
N LYS A 117 7.27 0.16 -8.17
CA LYS A 117 5.91 0.73 -8.22
C LYS A 117 5.54 1.55 -6.98
N GLN A 118 6.49 2.13 -6.26
CA GLN A 118 6.23 2.96 -5.10
C GLN A 118 7.17 4.15 -5.02
N ALA A 119 6.67 5.25 -4.44
CA ALA A 119 7.47 6.37 -4.02
C ALA A 119 7.46 6.47 -2.48
N TYR A 120 8.61 6.80 -1.92
CA TYR A 120 8.81 7.08 -0.51
C TYR A 120 8.94 8.58 -0.34
N ILE A 121 8.13 9.15 0.54
CA ILE A 121 8.09 10.59 0.78
C ILE A 121 8.27 10.81 2.28
N PHE A 122 9.34 11.48 2.64
CA PHE A 122 9.56 11.89 4.02
C PHE A 122 9.14 13.34 4.22
N TYR A 123 8.31 13.58 5.23
CA TYR A 123 7.76 14.88 5.61
C TYR A 123 8.31 15.32 6.97
N PRO A 124 9.50 15.97 7.05
CA PRO A 124 10.12 16.31 8.34
C PRO A 124 9.24 17.13 9.29
N ASN A 125 8.37 17.97 8.74
CA ASN A 125 7.45 18.82 9.50
C ASN A 125 5.99 18.32 9.50
N GLY A 126 5.77 17.07 9.07
CA GLY A 126 4.46 16.47 8.90
C GLY A 126 3.75 16.88 7.60
N GLN A 127 2.91 15.99 7.10
CA GLN A 127 2.20 16.15 5.82
C GLN A 127 1.25 17.37 5.84
N GLY A 128 0.59 17.65 6.97
CA GLY A 128 -0.38 18.75 7.08
C GLY A 128 0.21 20.17 6.94
N ARG A 129 1.53 20.31 7.06
CA ARG A 129 2.25 21.58 6.90
C ARG A 129 3.03 21.67 5.59
N SER A 130 2.99 20.61 4.80
CA SER A 130 3.77 20.50 3.57
C SER A 130 3.16 21.32 2.44
N LYS A 131 4.05 21.92 1.63
CA LYS A 131 3.69 22.53 0.35
C LYS A 131 3.65 21.49 -0.79
N LEU A 132 4.11 20.28 -0.55
CA LEU A 132 4.00 19.17 -1.48
C LEU A 132 2.56 18.62 -1.43
N THR A 133 1.73 19.08 -2.35
CA THR A 133 0.32 18.71 -2.42
C THR A 133 0.10 17.38 -3.15
N THR A 134 -1.03 16.72 -2.87
CA THR A 134 -1.45 15.52 -3.61
C THR A 134 -1.52 15.79 -5.11
N ALA A 135 -2.03 16.94 -5.53
CA ALA A 135 -2.12 17.32 -6.94
C ALA A 135 -0.73 17.41 -7.62
N MET A 136 0.29 17.92 -6.94
CA MET A 136 1.66 17.94 -7.46
C MET A 136 2.21 16.53 -7.62
N ILE A 137 1.97 15.66 -6.65
CA ILE A 137 2.40 14.26 -6.68
C ILE A 137 1.71 13.53 -7.84
N GLU A 138 0.38 13.62 -7.94
CA GLU A 138 -0.41 12.97 -8.99
C GLU A 138 -0.05 13.45 -10.40
N LYS A 139 0.23 14.75 -10.56
CA LYS A 139 0.67 15.32 -11.83
C LYS A 139 1.97 14.70 -12.33
N ARG A 140 2.89 14.35 -11.42
CA ARG A 140 4.22 13.83 -11.77
C ARG A 140 4.31 12.31 -11.74
N LEU A 141 3.72 11.68 -10.72
CA LEU A 141 3.86 10.24 -10.48
C LEU A 141 2.59 9.44 -10.86
N GLY A 142 1.49 10.12 -11.20
CA GLY A 142 0.20 9.49 -11.40
C GLY A 142 -0.57 9.25 -10.09
N ARG A 143 -1.80 8.76 -10.23
CA ARG A 143 -2.67 8.44 -9.09
C ARG A 143 -2.10 7.28 -8.27
N GLY A 144 -2.26 7.37 -6.97
CA GLY A 144 -1.75 6.37 -6.05
C GLY A 144 -2.50 6.35 -4.71
N THR A 145 -2.22 5.35 -3.91
CA THR A 145 -2.70 5.29 -2.52
C THR A 145 -1.53 5.35 -1.55
N ALA A 146 -1.67 6.15 -0.50
CA ALA A 146 -0.60 6.44 0.44
C ALA A 146 -0.81 5.74 1.79
N ARG A 147 0.28 5.23 2.37
CA ARG A 147 0.29 4.67 3.74
C ARG A 147 1.52 5.16 4.48
N ASN A 148 1.37 5.51 5.75
CA ASN A 148 2.54 5.79 6.57
C ASN A 148 3.32 4.50 6.89
N TRP A 149 4.58 4.65 7.26
CA TRP A 149 5.48 3.52 7.48
C TRP A 149 5.01 2.57 8.58
N ASN A 150 4.35 3.08 9.63
CA ASN A 150 3.73 2.23 10.67
C ASN A 150 2.70 1.27 10.08
N THR A 151 1.85 1.74 9.17
CA THR A 151 0.85 0.92 8.49
C THR A 151 1.51 -0.09 7.56
N VAL A 152 2.56 0.32 6.83
CA VAL A 152 3.34 -0.56 5.96
C VAL A 152 3.93 -1.71 6.76
N MET A 153 4.54 -1.45 7.90
CA MET A 153 5.12 -2.47 8.77
C MET A 153 4.07 -3.43 9.34
N LYS A 154 2.94 -2.90 9.81
CA LYS A 154 1.82 -3.73 10.32
C LYS A 154 1.27 -4.66 9.24
N LEU A 155 1.04 -4.16 8.03
CA LEU A 155 0.60 -4.98 6.89
C LEU A 155 1.62 -6.06 6.53
N GLY A 156 2.91 -5.74 6.57
CA GLY A 156 3.98 -6.69 6.32
C GLY A 156 4.03 -7.84 7.32
N ILE A 157 3.73 -7.59 8.60
CA ILE A 157 3.63 -8.62 9.64
C ILE A 157 2.45 -9.55 9.35
N ILE A 158 1.27 -9.00 9.08
CA ILE A 158 0.05 -9.79 8.85
C ILE A 158 0.16 -10.59 7.54
N ALA A 159 0.72 -10.02 6.49
CA ALA A 159 0.95 -10.72 5.23
C ALA A 159 1.88 -11.94 5.38
N LYS A 160 2.84 -11.90 6.30
CA LYS A 160 3.68 -13.05 6.66
C LYS A 160 2.92 -14.12 7.45
N THR A 161 2.10 -13.71 8.42
CA THR A 161 1.34 -14.64 9.27
C THR A 161 0.14 -15.24 8.57
N GLY A 162 -0.50 -14.53 7.63
CA GLY A 162 -1.58 -15.05 6.79
C GLY A 162 -1.13 -16.14 5.81
N SER A 163 0.17 -16.21 5.49
CA SER A 163 0.77 -17.32 4.74
C SER A 163 1.10 -18.54 5.62
N ALA A 164 1.11 -18.39 6.96
CA ALA A 164 1.24 -19.49 7.89
C ALA A 164 -0.17 -20.03 8.19
N LYS A 165 -0.53 -21.19 7.59
CA LYS A 165 -1.72 -21.95 7.95
C LYS A 165 -1.85 -22.00 9.47
N LEU A 166 -2.93 -21.45 10.02
CA LEU A 166 -3.39 -21.79 11.36
C LEU A 166 -3.73 -23.29 11.37
N THR A 167 -2.78 -24.12 11.79
CA THR A 167 -3.06 -25.48 12.16
C THR A 167 -3.93 -25.39 13.41
N PRO A 168 -5.19 -25.89 13.42
CA PRO A 168 -6.00 -25.88 14.63
C PRO A 168 -5.26 -26.70 15.69
N ALA A 169 -5.07 -26.10 16.88
CA ALA A 169 -4.56 -26.82 18.01
C ALA A 169 -5.50 -28.01 18.30
N ALA A 170 -4.94 -29.21 18.32
CA ALA A 170 -5.68 -30.41 18.67
C ALA A 170 -6.34 -30.24 20.05
N PRO A 171 -7.60 -30.70 20.25
CA PRO A 171 -8.27 -30.58 21.54
C PRO A 171 -7.49 -31.38 22.59
N ARG A 172 -7.09 -30.71 23.67
CA ARG A 172 -6.53 -31.39 24.85
C ARG A 172 -7.56 -32.34 25.42
N ARG A 173 -7.35 -33.64 25.26
CA ARG A 173 -8.10 -34.65 26.02
C ARG A 173 -7.84 -34.40 27.52
N ARG A 174 -8.91 -34.10 28.28
CA ARG A 174 -8.89 -34.22 29.74
C ARG A 174 -8.89 -35.71 30.07
N ILE A 175 -7.91 -36.13 30.84
CA ILE A 175 -7.91 -37.37 31.63
C ILE A 175 -8.65 -37.10 32.93
#